data_baa1085ed9a5b6d519342261b0f9769d
#
_entry.id   baa1085ed9a5b6d519342261b0f9769d
#
_cell.length_a   1.000
_cell.length_b   1.000
_cell.length_c   1.000
_cell.angle_alpha   90.00
_cell.angle_beta   90.00
_cell.angle_gamma   90.00
#
_symmetry.space_group_name_H-M   'P 1'
#
loop_
_entity.id
_entity.type
_entity.pdbx_description
1 polymer ?
#
loop_
_entity_poly.entity_id
_entity_poly.type
_entity_poly.pdbx_seq_one_letter_code
_entity_poly.pdbx_strand_id
1 'polypeptide(L)'
;KFDEIFAVNVKAPIIITRNFIESMKSNRWGRIINIGSSSSYEGFEKTALYCSSKHALLGFSRSVYNEYKKYGIRSLIFSPGSIKSKMSKKIKNQDYRTFLDAKDVAQVILSNIQFDTQLVIPETIIKRITP
;
A
#
# COMPACT_ATOMS: atom_id res chain seq x y z
N LYS A 1 17.13 -11.62 7.08
CA LYS A 1 16.22 -10.51 7.48
C LYS A 1 16.03 -9.47 6.36
N PHE A 2 17.12 -9.02 5.68
CA PHE A 2 17.01 -8.13 4.51
C PHE A 2 16.20 -8.80 3.39
N ASP A 3 16.65 -9.98 2.96
CA ASP A 3 16.04 -10.73 1.86
C ASP A 3 14.56 -11.07 2.13
N GLU A 4 14.22 -11.45 3.35
CA GLU A 4 12.85 -11.75 3.76
C GLU A 4 11.92 -10.53 3.63
N ILE A 5 12.36 -9.37 4.15
CA ILE A 5 11.56 -8.14 4.08
C ILE A 5 11.36 -7.69 2.63
N PHE A 6 12.44 -7.70 1.84
CA PHE A 6 12.36 -7.29 0.43
C PHE A 6 11.64 -8.32 -0.44
N ALA A 7 11.77 -9.61 -0.14
CA ALA A 7 11.02 -10.65 -0.84
C ALA A 7 9.50 -10.44 -0.70
N VAL A 8 9.03 -10.16 0.51
CA VAL A 8 7.59 -9.98 0.79
C VAL A 8 7.09 -8.59 0.36
N ASN A 9 7.80 -7.51 0.72
CA ASN A 9 7.30 -6.16 0.55
C ASN A 9 7.56 -5.56 -0.84
N VAL A 10 8.51 -6.13 -1.61
CA VAL A 10 8.94 -5.57 -2.90
C VAL A 10 8.84 -6.61 -4.01
N LYS A 11 9.56 -7.72 -3.90
CA LYS A 11 9.64 -8.73 -4.96
C LYS A 11 8.30 -9.38 -5.25
N ALA A 12 7.55 -9.78 -4.22
CA ALA A 12 6.25 -10.44 -4.39
C ALA A 12 5.23 -9.52 -5.10
N PRO A 13 4.99 -8.25 -4.70
CA PRO A 13 4.11 -7.34 -5.42
C PRO A 13 4.50 -7.16 -6.90
N ILE A 14 5.79 -7.05 -7.20
CA ILE A 14 6.28 -6.93 -8.58
C ILE A 14 5.95 -8.17 -9.40
N ILE A 15 6.23 -9.36 -8.87
CA ILE A 15 5.96 -10.63 -9.56
C ILE A 15 4.45 -10.82 -9.78
N ILE A 16 3.63 -10.57 -8.75
CA ILE A 16 2.18 -10.69 -8.85
C ILE A 16 1.66 -9.74 -9.92
N THR A 17 2.04 -8.47 -9.87
CA THR A 17 1.63 -7.49 -10.87
C THR A 17 2.01 -7.93 -12.29
N ARG A 18 3.25 -8.36 -12.49
CA ARG A 18 3.73 -8.83 -13.80
C ARG A 18 2.90 -9.99 -14.34
N ASN A 19 2.46 -10.90 -13.49
CA ASN A 19 1.69 -12.07 -13.92
C ASN A 19 0.25 -11.73 -14.35
N PHE A 20 -0.31 -10.64 -13.85
CA PHE A 20 -1.70 -10.25 -14.16
C PHE A 20 -1.82 -9.07 -15.12
N ILE A 21 -0.74 -8.32 -15.36
CA ILE A 21 -0.80 -7.05 -16.09
C ILE A 21 -1.27 -7.21 -17.54
N GLU A 22 -0.87 -8.26 -18.23
CA GLU A 22 -1.26 -8.48 -19.63
C GLU A 22 -2.76 -8.80 -19.75
N SER A 23 -3.31 -9.58 -18.83
CA SER A 23 -4.75 -9.83 -18.76
C SER A 23 -5.53 -8.55 -18.49
N MET A 24 -5.05 -7.71 -17.56
CA MET A 24 -5.66 -6.40 -17.28
C MET A 24 -5.61 -5.48 -18.51
N LYS A 25 -4.49 -5.47 -19.24
CA LYS A 25 -4.36 -4.68 -20.49
C LYS A 25 -5.36 -5.13 -21.56
N SER A 26 -5.48 -6.43 -21.77
CA SER A 26 -6.42 -7.00 -22.75
C SER A 26 -7.87 -6.64 -22.41
N ASN A 27 -8.23 -6.65 -21.13
CA ASN A 27 -9.55 -6.28 -20.65
C ASN A 27 -9.77 -4.77 -20.55
N ARG A 28 -8.73 -3.94 -20.76
CA ARG A 28 -8.72 -2.49 -20.56
C ARG A 28 -9.26 -2.08 -19.18
N TRP A 29 -9.04 -2.92 -18.20
CA TRP A 29 -9.47 -2.72 -16.82
C TRP A 29 -8.58 -3.48 -15.84
N GLY A 30 -8.21 -2.81 -14.74
CA GLY A 30 -7.45 -3.45 -13.66
C GLY A 30 -7.37 -2.58 -12.43
N ARG A 31 -7.27 -3.23 -11.26
CA ARG A 31 -7.08 -2.58 -9.96
C ARG A 31 -5.98 -3.31 -9.21
N ILE A 32 -4.85 -2.64 -9.04
CA ILE A 32 -3.70 -3.13 -8.28
C ILE A 32 -3.67 -2.36 -6.98
N ILE A 33 -3.88 -3.06 -5.86
CA ILE A 33 -3.96 -2.47 -4.54
C ILE A 33 -2.70 -2.81 -3.75
N ASN A 34 -1.88 -1.81 -3.49
CA ASN A 34 -0.68 -1.94 -2.68
C ASN A 34 -0.95 -1.42 -1.27
N ILE A 35 -0.58 -2.20 -0.26
CA ILE A 35 -0.66 -1.77 1.14
C ILE A 35 0.71 -1.23 1.54
N GLY A 36 0.79 0.09 1.57
CA GLY A 36 1.95 0.85 2.04
C GLY A 36 2.01 0.92 3.57
N SER A 37 2.52 2.02 4.04
CA SER A 37 2.64 2.39 5.46
C SER A 37 2.95 3.88 5.56
N SER A 38 2.78 4.51 6.72
CA SER A 38 3.43 5.80 7.01
C SER A 38 4.94 5.75 6.69
N SER A 39 5.56 4.58 6.87
CA SER A 39 6.95 4.31 6.49
C SER A 39 7.22 4.32 4.98
N SER A 40 6.22 4.53 4.13
CA SER A 40 6.42 4.77 2.69
C SER A 40 6.83 6.21 2.39
N TYR A 41 6.63 7.12 3.33
CA TYR A 41 6.87 8.56 3.18
C TYR A 41 7.81 9.13 4.23
N GLU A 42 7.91 8.46 5.38
CA GLU A 42 8.66 8.92 6.54
C GLU A 42 9.66 7.85 7.01
N GLY A 43 10.80 8.30 7.57
CA GLY A 43 11.75 7.42 8.24
C GLY A 43 11.49 7.38 9.74
N PHE A 44 11.62 6.20 10.35
CA PHE A 44 11.50 6.02 11.79
C PHE A 44 12.75 5.34 12.35
N GLU A 45 13.08 5.68 13.58
CA GLU A 45 14.23 5.10 14.29
C GLU A 45 14.12 3.56 14.32
N LYS A 46 15.23 2.88 14.07
CA LYS A 46 15.35 1.40 14.09
C LYS A 46 14.51 0.64 13.04
N THR A 47 13.98 1.34 12.04
CA THR A 47 13.14 0.74 10.98
C THR A 47 13.69 0.91 9.56
N ALA A 48 14.98 1.21 9.40
CA ALA A 48 15.58 1.54 8.11
C ALA A 48 15.23 0.55 6.98
N LEU A 49 15.40 -0.76 7.21
CA LEU A 49 15.07 -1.79 6.22
C LEU A 49 13.58 -1.81 5.84
N TYR A 50 12.71 -1.70 6.84
CA TYR A 50 11.27 -1.67 6.60
C TYR A 50 10.86 -0.41 5.84
N CYS A 51 11.33 0.76 6.27
CA CYS A 51 11.10 2.02 5.58
C CYS A 51 11.59 1.95 4.14
N SER A 52 12.83 1.47 3.89
CA SER A 52 13.35 1.30 2.54
C SER A 52 12.45 0.42 1.67
N SER A 53 11.96 -0.69 2.20
CA SER A 53 11.08 -1.59 1.45
C SER A 53 9.72 -0.95 1.14
N LYS A 54 9.18 -0.14 2.04
CA LYS A 54 7.91 0.56 1.83
C LYS A 54 8.04 1.76 0.89
N HIS A 55 9.18 2.46 0.90
CA HIS A 55 9.51 3.46 -0.13
C HIS A 55 9.65 2.81 -1.52
N ALA A 56 10.30 1.65 -1.60
CA ALA A 56 10.40 0.90 -2.85
C ALA A 56 9.03 0.50 -3.40
N LEU A 57 8.12 0.03 -2.54
CA LEU A 57 6.74 -0.31 -2.93
C LEU A 57 5.96 0.93 -3.42
N LEU A 58 6.15 2.09 -2.78
CA LEU A 58 5.55 3.35 -3.24
C LEU A 58 6.05 3.73 -4.64
N GLY A 59 7.37 3.70 -4.85
CA GLY A 59 7.97 3.97 -6.16
C GLY A 59 7.46 3.03 -7.24
N PHE A 60 7.36 1.73 -6.93
CA PHE A 60 6.77 0.73 -7.81
C PHE A 60 5.32 1.05 -8.16
N SER A 61 4.48 1.35 -7.17
CA SER A 61 3.06 1.69 -7.39
C SER A 61 2.88 2.89 -8.31
N ARG A 62 3.68 3.95 -8.11
CA ARG A 62 3.70 5.16 -8.94
C ARG A 62 4.07 4.86 -10.40
N SER A 63 5.12 4.07 -10.60
CA SER A 63 5.59 3.70 -11.93
C SER A 63 4.55 2.88 -12.68
N VAL A 64 3.98 1.86 -12.03
CA VAL A 64 2.92 1.01 -12.60
C VAL A 64 1.67 1.86 -12.96
N TYR A 65 1.26 2.78 -12.07
CA TYR A 65 0.16 3.68 -12.39
C TYR A 65 0.43 4.51 -13.66
N ASN A 66 1.58 5.14 -13.74
CA ASN A 66 1.92 6.00 -14.88
C ASN A 66 2.04 5.22 -16.20
N GLU A 67 2.59 4.02 -16.16
CA GLU A 67 2.80 3.18 -17.34
C GLU A 67 1.48 2.60 -17.88
N TYR A 68 0.58 2.17 -16.98
CA TYR A 68 -0.59 1.37 -17.36
C TYR A 68 -1.93 2.11 -17.31
N LYS A 69 -2.00 3.35 -16.80
CA LYS A 69 -3.26 4.14 -16.76
C LYS A 69 -3.94 4.29 -18.12
N LYS A 70 -3.18 4.36 -19.23
CA LYS A 70 -3.71 4.42 -20.60
C LYS A 70 -4.49 3.17 -21.02
N TYR A 71 -4.35 2.07 -20.29
CA TYR A 71 -5.09 0.83 -20.49
C TYR A 71 -6.25 0.67 -19.49
N GLY A 72 -6.63 1.71 -18.76
CA GLY A 72 -7.68 1.64 -17.75
C GLY A 72 -7.27 0.95 -16.45
N ILE A 73 -5.96 0.69 -16.27
CA ILE A 73 -5.42 0.04 -15.07
C ILE A 73 -5.04 1.09 -14.05
N ARG A 74 -5.47 0.89 -12.81
CA ARG A 74 -5.16 1.77 -11.68
C ARG A 74 -4.30 1.02 -10.67
N SER A 75 -3.09 1.50 -10.45
CA SER A 75 -2.25 1.07 -9.34
C SER A 75 -2.40 2.07 -8.21
N LEU A 76 -2.96 1.61 -7.10
CA LEU A 76 -3.29 2.43 -5.94
C LEU A 76 -2.44 1.98 -4.75
N ILE A 77 -2.00 2.92 -3.92
CA ILE A 77 -1.33 2.61 -2.67
C ILE A 77 -2.03 3.26 -1.49
N PHE A 78 -2.36 2.45 -0.50
CA PHE A 78 -2.94 2.88 0.76
C PHE A 78 -1.90 2.73 1.86
N SER A 79 -1.58 3.83 2.51
CA SER A 79 -0.49 3.92 3.49
C SER A 79 -1.04 4.26 4.88
N PRO A 80 -1.52 3.25 5.60
CA PRO A 80 -2.03 3.43 6.95
C PRO A 80 -0.90 3.60 7.96
N GLY A 81 -1.21 4.32 9.04
CA GLY A 81 -0.45 4.26 10.28
C GLY A 81 -0.62 2.92 10.98
N SER A 82 -0.39 2.87 12.29
CA SER A 82 -0.50 1.62 13.06
C SER A 82 -1.94 1.09 13.06
N ILE A 83 -2.13 -0.14 12.60
CA ILE A 83 -3.42 -0.85 12.56
C ILE A 83 -3.48 -1.87 13.70
N LYS A 84 -4.63 -2.03 14.34
CA LYS A 84 -4.88 -3.07 15.36
C LYS A 84 -4.70 -4.46 14.75
N SER A 85 -3.71 -5.20 15.23
CA SER A 85 -3.38 -6.56 14.79
C SER A 85 -2.62 -7.32 15.87
N LYS A 86 -2.49 -8.64 15.72
CA LYS A 86 -1.65 -9.45 16.62
C LYS A 86 -0.19 -8.97 16.62
N MET A 87 0.31 -8.52 15.48
CA MET A 87 1.67 -8.01 15.32
C MET A 87 1.84 -6.66 16.02
N SER A 88 0.91 -5.75 15.83
CA SER A 88 1.01 -4.39 16.36
C SER A 88 0.82 -4.29 17.87
N LYS A 89 0.19 -5.29 18.51
CA LYS A 89 0.15 -5.39 19.99
C LYS A 89 1.52 -5.45 20.65
N LYS A 90 2.57 -5.83 19.91
CA LYS A 90 3.95 -5.92 20.39
C LYS A 90 4.73 -4.61 20.26
N ILE A 91 4.15 -3.57 19.67
CA ILE A 91 4.80 -2.27 19.51
C ILE A 91 4.85 -1.60 20.88
N LYS A 92 6.06 -1.33 21.34
CA LYS A 92 6.31 -0.61 22.60
C LYS A 92 6.17 0.91 22.37
N ASN A 93 5.86 1.63 23.44
CA ASN A 93 5.79 3.11 23.45
C ASN A 93 4.70 3.72 22.55
N GLN A 94 3.65 2.95 22.22
CA GLN A 94 2.44 3.46 21.58
C GLN A 94 1.20 2.90 22.25
N ASP A 95 0.15 3.72 22.39
CA ASP A 95 -1.12 3.26 22.93
C ASP A 95 -1.91 2.50 21.85
N TYR A 96 -1.97 1.18 22.00
CA TYR A 96 -2.70 0.30 21.06
C TYR A 96 -4.17 0.69 20.89
N ARG A 97 -4.80 1.33 21.89
CA ARG A 97 -6.20 1.76 21.81
C ARG A 97 -6.42 2.82 20.74
N THR A 98 -5.39 3.61 20.43
CA THR A 98 -5.42 4.66 19.41
C THR A 98 -5.15 4.16 18.00
N PHE A 99 -4.84 2.86 17.82
CA PHE A 99 -4.55 2.29 16.50
C PHE A 99 -5.80 2.21 15.65
N LEU A 100 -5.63 2.34 14.34
CA LEU A 100 -6.70 2.23 13.35
C LEU A 100 -7.34 0.85 13.39
N ASP A 101 -8.65 0.77 13.24
CA ASP A 101 -9.32 -0.49 13.03
C ASP A 101 -9.12 -0.96 11.57
N ALA A 102 -8.82 -2.24 11.41
CA ALA A 102 -8.61 -2.82 10.07
C ALA A 102 -9.86 -2.70 9.18
N LYS A 103 -11.05 -2.75 9.79
CA LYS A 103 -12.32 -2.57 9.10
C LYS A 103 -12.43 -1.18 8.47
N ASP A 104 -12.06 -0.15 9.20
CA ASP A 104 -12.12 1.24 8.70
C ASP A 104 -11.14 1.46 7.55
N VAL A 105 -9.93 0.92 7.67
CA VAL A 105 -8.94 0.94 6.58
C VAL A 105 -9.46 0.21 5.35
N ALA A 106 -10.08 -0.97 5.52
CA ALA A 106 -10.67 -1.72 4.42
C ALA A 106 -11.81 -0.95 3.75
N GLN A 107 -12.62 -0.22 4.51
CA GLN A 107 -13.70 0.60 3.97
C GLN A 107 -13.20 1.78 3.12
N VAL A 108 -12.11 2.42 3.54
CA VAL A 108 -11.42 3.45 2.73
C VAL A 108 -10.93 2.85 1.41
N ILE A 109 -10.32 1.67 1.44
CA ILE A 109 -9.86 0.98 0.23
C ILE A 109 -11.05 0.68 -0.70
N LEU A 110 -12.10 0.06 -0.18
CA LEU A 110 -13.30 -0.29 -0.95
C LEU A 110 -13.92 0.94 -1.62
N SER A 111 -14.06 2.04 -0.90
CA SER A 111 -14.61 3.29 -1.46
C SER A 111 -13.80 3.79 -2.65
N ASN A 112 -12.48 3.66 -2.60
CA ASN A 112 -11.60 4.14 -3.68
C ASN A 112 -11.58 3.23 -4.91
N ILE A 113 -11.70 1.92 -4.74
CA ILE A 113 -11.66 0.98 -5.87
C ILE A 113 -12.98 0.92 -6.66
N GLN A 114 -14.07 1.39 -6.09
CA GLN A 114 -15.39 1.41 -6.71
C GLN A 114 -15.54 2.45 -7.80
N PHE A 115 -14.70 3.49 -7.82
CA PHE A 115 -14.77 4.50 -8.86
C PHE A 115 -14.39 3.93 -10.22
N ASP A 116 -15.33 3.99 -11.16
CA ASP A 116 -15.13 3.57 -12.55
C ASP A 116 -15.27 4.73 -13.55
N THR A 117 -15.03 5.93 -13.07
CA THR A 117 -15.03 7.20 -13.82
C THR A 117 -13.58 7.62 -14.11
N GLN A 118 -13.38 8.85 -14.56
CA GLN A 118 -12.06 9.45 -14.73
C GLN A 118 -11.37 9.78 -13.39
N LEU A 119 -12.11 9.71 -12.27
CA LEU A 119 -11.57 9.97 -10.94
C LEU A 119 -10.66 8.82 -10.48
N VAL A 120 -9.49 9.17 -10.02
CA VAL A 120 -8.55 8.25 -9.37
C VAL A 120 -7.84 8.94 -8.21
N ILE A 121 -7.68 8.22 -7.10
CA ILE A 121 -6.88 8.66 -5.95
C ILE A 121 -5.73 7.65 -5.84
N PRO A 122 -4.58 7.89 -6.50
CA PRO A 122 -3.52 6.91 -6.61
C PRO A 122 -2.80 6.64 -5.29
N GLU A 123 -2.80 7.61 -4.38
CA GLU A 123 -2.12 7.52 -3.09
C GLU A 123 -3.04 8.01 -1.97
N THR A 124 -3.20 7.21 -0.94
CA THR A 124 -4.03 7.54 0.22
C THR A 124 -3.24 7.31 1.51
N ILE A 125 -2.96 8.37 2.24
CA ILE A 125 -2.34 8.30 3.56
C ILE A 125 -3.44 8.29 4.61
N ILE A 126 -3.48 7.26 5.45
CA ILE A 126 -4.50 7.10 6.49
C ILE A 126 -3.84 7.28 7.85
N LYS A 127 -4.12 8.38 8.51
CA LYS A 127 -3.53 8.73 9.82
C LYS A 127 -4.53 8.56 10.95
N ARG A 128 -4.01 8.34 12.17
CA ARG A 128 -4.79 8.45 13.42
C ARG A 128 -5.04 9.91 13.71
N ILE A 129 -6.14 10.20 14.41
CA ILE A 129 -6.40 11.54 14.97
C ILE A 129 -5.41 11.84 16.12
N THR A 130 -5.17 10.84 16.96
CA THR A 130 -4.24 10.95 18.10
C THR A 130 -2.86 10.42 17.74
N PRO A 131 -1.79 11.03 18.25
CA PRO A 131 -0.41 10.63 17.99
C PRO A 131 -0.10 9.18 18.41
#